data_3bea1b17465341369ce41eca811aa5ad
#
_entry.id   3bea1b17465341369ce41eca811aa5ad
#
_cell.length_a   1.000
_cell.length_b   1.000
_cell.length_c   1.000
_cell.angle_alpha   90.00
_cell.angle_beta   90.00
_cell.angle_gamma   90.00
#
_symmetry.space_group_name_H-M   'P 1'
#
loop_
_entity.id
_entity.type
_entity.pdbx_description
1 polymer ?
#
loop_
_entity_poly.entity_id
_entity_poly.type
_entity_poly.pdbx_seq_one_letter_code
_entity_poly.pdbx_strand_id
1 'polypeptide(L)'
;MKKSFIFGAAMMLVCAFGLQSCDKESNPTKPTEEVIDDGTELADFVAKYAKDGVVTLPAGVEFIMSSALTVAEPLTIAGADPTKPTTIVITPAEGEEISNAFIVSKGIKLQNLTIDATNVKKAFIAMTEEPVIEANEKNAYITESIKLDNVAIANLKGSIFWDGNKKYGVPYFSITKSFIMLNTDTKAVNNEALIAFQGGGAKDFAIETSTVFNVSETGAKYFLRYSNNGRIDNLGYNKETEQQTWSYLNNTFYKVIDNNNGQWGNGPNGQKYFNYMIGNNIWVDCSKDIIRRLTNGRYATEFFVIENNTYWKDGAALDESSYDKSGTALTTDPAFADPAKANFTPTGSEQVEKKTGDPRWFTSAE
;
A
#
# COMPACT_ATOMS: atom_id res chain seq x y z
N MET A 1 7.39 28.25 -11.21
CA MET A 1 8.71 27.92 -10.62
C MET A 1 8.63 26.48 -10.12
N LYS A 2 9.42 25.61 -10.70
CA LYS A 2 9.36 24.15 -10.55
C LYS A 2 9.77 23.75 -9.14
N LYS A 3 8.84 23.16 -8.35
CA LYS A 3 9.13 22.49 -7.08
C LYS A 3 9.56 21.04 -7.36
N SER A 4 10.71 20.87 -7.98
CA SER A 4 11.24 19.57 -8.40
C SER A 4 12.36 19.05 -7.48
N PHE A 5 12.46 19.50 -6.23
CA PHE A 5 13.68 19.30 -5.42
C PHE A 5 13.53 18.37 -4.18
N ILE A 6 12.35 17.79 -3.94
CA ILE A 6 12.16 16.98 -2.72
C ILE A 6 12.46 15.49 -2.95
N PHE A 7 12.52 15.04 -4.19
CA PHE A 7 12.75 13.63 -4.54
C PHE A 7 14.17 13.12 -4.22
N GLY A 8 15.16 13.97 -4.28
CA GLY A 8 16.55 13.54 -4.12
C GLY A 8 17.00 13.25 -2.68
N ALA A 9 16.31 13.77 -1.67
CA ALA A 9 16.77 13.64 -0.28
C ALA A 9 16.16 12.45 0.47
N ALA A 10 14.94 12.05 0.14
CA ALA A 10 14.29 10.90 0.80
C ALA A 10 14.76 9.53 0.25
N MET A 11 15.29 9.50 -0.98
CA MET A 11 15.82 8.29 -1.59
C MET A 11 17.27 7.97 -1.22
N MET A 12 18.06 8.94 -0.75
CA MET A 12 19.47 8.70 -0.44
C MET A 12 19.72 7.91 0.86
N LEU A 13 18.70 7.67 1.67
CA LEU A 13 18.87 6.95 2.94
C LEU A 13 18.87 5.42 2.80
N VAL A 14 18.61 4.86 1.59
CA VAL A 14 18.56 3.41 1.37
C VAL A 14 19.80 2.87 0.61
N CYS A 15 20.67 3.73 0.08
CA CYS A 15 21.72 3.33 -0.87
C CYS A 15 23.15 3.60 -0.41
N ALA A 16 23.53 3.27 0.82
CA ALA A 16 24.94 3.31 1.21
C ALA A 16 25.36 1.97 1.82
N PHE A 17 25.77 1.00 0.98
CA PHE A 17 26.78 0.01 1.39
C PHE A 17 27.29 -0.77 0.19
N GLY A 18 28.62 -0.76 0.04
CA GLY A 18 29.38 -1.85 -0.51
C GLY A 18 30.04 -1.67 -1.88
N LEU A 19 31.12 -0.90 -1.93
CA LEU A 19 32.13 -1.08 -2.97
C LEU A 19 33.19 -2.07 -2.45
N GLN A 20 33.34 -3.21 -3.09
CA GLN A 20 34.64 -3.87 -3.17
C GLN A 20 34.84 -4.54 -4.52
N SER A 21 35.89 -4.08 -5.16
CA SER A 21 36.49 -4.54 -6.40
C SER A 21 37.09 -5.95 -6.26
N CYS A 22 37.01 -6.77 -7.32
CA CYS A 22 38.19 -7.52 -7.75
C CYS A 22 38.02 -8.21 -9.12
N ASP A 23 38.99 -7.89 -9.95
CA ASP A 23 39.71 -8.71 -10.90
C ASP A 23 39.06 -9.42 -12.09
N LYS A 24 39.70 -9.08 -13.22
CA LYS A 24 39.49 -9.65 -14.54
C LYS A 24 40.10 -11.06 -14.63
N GLU A 25 39.30 -12.02 -15.02
CA GLU A 25 39.77 -13.15 -15.80
C GLU A 25 38.92 -13.33 -17.05
N SER A 26 39.60 -13.40 -18.17
CA SER A 26 39.05 -13.59 -19.50
C SER A 26 38.58 -15.03 -19.69
N ASN A 27 37.29 -15.19 -20.06
CA ASN A 27 36.80 -16.48 -20.52
C ASN A 27 35.61 -16.34 -21.50
N PRO A 28 35.33 -17.40 -22.29
CA PRO A 28 34.81 -17.29 -23.64
C PRO A 28 33.38 -16.81 -23.73
N THR A 29 33.11 -16.07 -24.80
CA THR A 29 31.83 -15.59 -25.30
C THR A 29 30.60 -16.10 -24.57
N LYS A 30 30.25 -15.40 -23.44
CA LYS A 30 28.90 -15.38 -22.92
C LYS A 30 27.97 -14.83 -24.00
N PRO A 31 26.76 -15.39 -24.14
CA PRO A 31 25.74 -14.69 -24.93
C PRO A 31 25.70 -13.24 -24.50
N THR A 32 25.69 -12.32 -25.44
CA THR A 32 25.60 -10.88 -25.18
C THR A 32 24.36 -10.68 -24.32
N GLU A 33 24.54 -10.46 -23.03
CA GLU A 33 23.42 -10.05 -22.17
C GLU A 33 22.88 -8.77 -22.82
N GLU A 34 21.63 -8.79 -23.23
CA GLU A 34 20.98 -7.62 -23.80
C GLU A 34 21.06 -6.50 -22.75
N VAL A 35 21.68 -5.41 -23.10
CA VAL A 35 21.76 -4.24 -22.22
C VAL A 35 20.38 -3.61 -22.23
N ILE A 36 19.75 -3.54 -21.06
CA ILE A 36 18.47 -2.86 -20.90
C ILE A 36 18.79 -1.43 -20.48
N ASP A 37 18.40 -0.50 -21.31
CA ASP A 37 18.65 0.93 -21.12
C ASP A 37 17.53 1.59 -20.30
N ASP A 38 17.89 2.67 -19.60
CA ASP A 38 16.92 3.56 -18.98
C ASP A 38 15.92 4.09 -20.02
N GLY A 39 14.66 4.21 -19.65
CA GLY A 39 13.60 4.62 -20.55
C GLY A 39 12.95 3.49 -21.36
N THR A 40 13.32 2.23 -21.09
CA THR A 40 12.61 1.09 -21.67
C THR A 40 11.14 1.08 -21.24
N GLU A 41 10.23 0.91 -22.22
CA GLU A 41 8.79 0.82 -21.95
C GLU A 41 8.48 -0.47 -21.17
N LEU A 42 7.84 -0.32 -20.01
CA LEU A 42 7.54 -1.44 -19.11
C LEU A 42 6.65 -2.50 -19.77
N ALA A 43 5.63 -2.05 -20.54
CA ALA A 43 4.69 -2.99 -21.17
C ALA A 43 5.40 -3.90 -22.20
N ASP A 44 6.32 -3.34 -22.99
CA ASP A 44 7.09 -4.10 -23.98
C ASP A 44 8.05 -5.08 -23.28
N PHE A 45 8.69 -4.63 -22.19
CA PHE A 45 9.57 -5.48 -21.40
C PHE A 45 8.81 -6.65 -20.77
N VAL A 46 7.65 -6.37 -20.16
CA VAL A 46 6.78 -7.41 -19.58
C VAL A 46 6.34 -8.39 -20.66
N ALA A 47 5.88 -7.91 -21.81
CA ALA A 47 5.42 -8.77 -22.90
C ALA A 47 6.55 -9.69 -23.44
N LYS A 48 7.79 -9.21 -23.43
CA LYS A 48 8.96 -9.95 -23.94
C LYS A 48 9.53 -10.94 -22.94
N TYR A 49 9.56 -10.59 -21.65
CA TYR A 49 10.34 -11.31 -20.65
C TYR A 49 9.51 -11.99 -19.55
N ALA A 50 8.21 -11.71 -19.45
CA ALA A 50 7.39 -12.42 -18.47
C ALA A 50 7.34 -13.92 -18.82
N LYS A 51 7.68 -14.73 -17.83
CA LYS A 51 7.66 -16.18 -17.95
C LYS A 51 6.93 -16.77 -16.75
N ASP A 52 5.95 -17.64 -17.02
CA ASP A 52 5.15 -18.29 -15.98
C ASP A 52 4.53 -17.27 -14.98
N GLY A 53 4.08 -16.11 -15.49
CA GLY A 53 3.49 -15.04 -14.68
C GLY A 53 4.49 -14.24 -13.84
N VAL A 54 5.80 -14.31 -14.14
CA VAL A 54 6.84 -13.56 -13.41
C VAL A 54 7.74 -12.82 -14.39
N VAL A 55 8.01 -11.56 -14.09
CA VAL A 55 9.06 -10.77 -14.74
C VAL A 55 9.97 -10.15 -13.69
N THR A 56 11.28 -10.26 -13.90
CA THR A 56 12.30 -9.65 -13.04
C THR A 56 12.93 -8.48 -13.78
N LEU A 57 12.79 -7.29 -13.22
CA LEU A 57 13.36 -6.06 -13.77
C LEU A 57 14.79 -5.90 -13.29
N PRO A 58 15.76 -5.54 -14.17
CA PRO A 58 17.14 -5.29 -13.78
C PRO A 58 17.26 -4.23 -12.68
N ALA A 59 18.23 -4.42 -11.79
CA ALA A 59 18.48 -3.50 -10.69
C ALA A 59 19.01 -2.15 -11.18
N GLY A 60 18.50 -1.06 -10.62
CA GLY A 60 18.97 0.30 -10.90
C GLY A 60 18.63 0.82 -12.29
N VAL A 61 17.76 0.15 -13.03
CA VAL A 61 17.27 0.61 -14.35
C VAL A 61 15.96 1.39 -14.13
N GLU A 62 15.77 2.46 -14.93
CA GLU A 62 14.53 3.21 -14.99
C GLU A 62 13.67 2.73 -16.16
N PHE A 63 12.45 2.29 -15.86
CA PHE A 63 11.43 1.95 -16.85
C PHE A 63 10.42 3.08 -17.00
N ILE A 64 9.94 3.27 -18.22
CA ILE A 64 8.83 4.18 -18.51
C ILE A 64 7.53 3.39 -18.62
N MET A 65 6.46 3.98 -18.14
CA MET A 65 5.10 3.50 -18.32
C MET A 65 4.26 4.62 -18.96
N SER A 66 4.16 4.58 -20.29
CA SER A 66 3.49 5.63 -21.07
C SER A 66 1.98 5.45 -21.14
N SER A 67 1.48 4.26 -20.82
CA SER A 67 0.06 3.91 -20.78
C SER A 67 -0.24 2.95 -19.62
N ALA A 68 -1.51 2.73 -19.33
CA ALA A 68 -1.91 1.73 -18.34
C ALA A 68 -1.43 0.33 -18.72
N LEU A 69 -0.82 -0.37 -17.79
CA LEU A 69 -0.49 -1.78 -17.99
C LEU A 69 -1.69 -2.67 -17.66
N THR A 70 -2.23 -3.34 -18.71
CA THR A 70 -3.31 -4.31 -18.53
C THR A 70 -2.74 -5.68 -18.20
N VAL A 71 -3.15 -6.21 -17.04
CA VAL A 71 -2.71 -7.50 -16.48
C VAL A 71 -3.87 -8.49 -16.56
N ALA A 72 -3.91 -9.26 -17.63
CA ALA A 72 -5.01 -10.22 -17.89
C ALA A 72 -4.86 -11.52 -17.06
N GLU A 73 -3.65 -12.00 -16.90
CA GLU A 73 -3.31 -13.19 -16.11
C GLU A 73 -2.53 -12.78 -14.84
N PRO A 74 -2.44 -13.63 -13.81
CA PRO A 74 -1.66 -13.32 -12.61
C PRO A 74 -0.22 -12.98 -12.95
N LEU A 75 0.25 -11.82 -12.48
CA LEU A 75 1.57 -11.32 -12.82
C LEU A 75 2.33 -10.85 -11.57
N THR A 76 3.58 -11.27 -11.47
CA THR A 76 4.55 -10.71 -10.53
C THR A 76 5.56 -9.85 -11.30
N ILE A 77 5.69 -8.59 -10.91
CA ILE A 77 6.74 -7.67 -11.39
C ILE A 77 7.67 -7.41 -10.21
N ALA A 78 8.91 -7.85 -10.31
CA ALA A 78 9.87 -7.76 -9.22
C ALA A 78 11.16 -7.07 -9.67
N GLY A 79 11.64 -6.09 -8.89
CA GLY A 79 13.02 -5.60 -9.01
C GLY A 79 14.00 -6.68 -8.54
N ALA A 80 15.08 -6.87 -9.27
CA ALA A 80 16.08 -7.92 -9.02
C ALA A 80 16.81 -7.74 -7.68
N ASP A 81 17.03 -6.51 -7.24
CA ASP A 81 17.78 -6.20 -6.03
C ASP A 81 16.98 -5.21 -5.13
N PRO A 82 16.60 -5.61 -3.92
CA PRO A 82 15.90 -4.71 -3.00
C PRO A 82 16.75 -3.53 -2.50
N THR A 83 18.08 -3.62 -2.62
CA THR A 83 19.02 -2.55 -2.22
C THR A 83 19.29 -1.54 -3.34
N LYS A 84 18.98 -1.93 -4.57
CA LYS A 84 19.03 -1.09 -5.77
C LYS A 84 17.71 -1.20 -6.52
N PRO A 85 16.65 -0.59 -5.99
CA PRO A 85 15.31 -0.77 -6.54
C PRO A 85 15.25 -0.30 -7.99
N THR A 86 14.53 -1.05 -8.80
CA THR A 86 14.17 -0.64 -10.15
C THR A 86 13.14 0.46 -10.07
N THR A 87 13.35 1.53 -10.83
CA THR A 87 12.42 2.66 -10.90
C THR A 87 11.44 2.50 -12.06
N ILE A 88 10.17 2.79 -11.81
CA ILE A 88 9.14 2.90 -12.85
C ILE A 88 8.59 4.33 -12.79
N VAL A 89 8.71 5.06 -13.90
CA VAL A 89 8.19 6.42 -14.04
C VAL A 89 6.95 6.38 -14.93
N ILE A 90 5.81 6.80 -14.38
CA ILE A 90 4.56 6.84 -15.12
C ILE A 90 4.51 8.17 -15.87
N THR A 91 4.78 8.14 -17.18
CA THR A 91 4.92 9.31 -18.05
C THR A 91 4.06 9.17 -19.29
N PRO A 92 2.76 9.54 -19.23
CA PRO A 92 1.90 9.55 -20.41
C PRO A 92 2.36 10.58 -21.44
N ALA A 93 1.84 10.51 -22.66
CA ALA A 93 2.09 11.50 -23.68
C ALA A 93 1.71 12.91 -23.18
N GLU A 94 2.31 13.94 -23.78
CA GLU A 94 2.07 15.33 -23.36
C GLU A 94 0.59 15.69 -23.44
N GLY A 95 0.05 16.17 -22.31
CA GLY A 95 -1.36 16.53 -22.18
C GLY A 95 -2.30 15.36 -21.84
N GLU A 96 -1.79 14.14 -21.76
CA GLU A 96 -2.55 12.96 -21.35
C GLU A 96 -2.35 12.63 -19.88
N GLU A 97 -3.30 11.90 -19.30
CA GLU A 97 -3.24 11.38 -17.92
C GLU A 97 -3.61 9.89 -17.94
N ILE A 98 -2.95 9.12 -17.10
CA ILE A 98 -3.29 7.72 -16.90
C ILE A 98 -4.35 7.62 -15.80
N SER A 99 -5.54 7.15 -16.14
CA SER A 99 -6.61 6.96 -15.14
C SER A 99 -6.21 5.94 -14.08
N ASN A 100 -5.79 4.76 -14.51
CA ASN A 100 -5.35 3.67 -13.63
C ASN A 100 -3.99 3.17 -14.12
N ALA A 101 -3.02 3.01 -13.22
CA ALA A 101 -1.70 2.56 -13.65
C ALA A 101 -1.71 1.07 -14.05
N PHE A 102 -2.24 0.21 -13.19
CA PHE A 102 -2.39 -1.22 -13.46
C PHE A 102 -3.88 -1.57 -13.51
N ILE A 103 -4.33 -2.14 -14.65
CA ILE A 103 -5.69 -2.66 -14.81
C ILE A 103 -5.61 -4.19 -14.73
N VAL A 104 -6.11 -4.75 -13.63
CA VAL A 104 -5.88 -6.13 -13.25
C VAL A 104 -7.16 -6.97 -13.41
N SER A 105 -7.05 -8.11 -14.08
CA SER A 105 -8.18 -9.03 -14.23
C SER A 105 -8.18 -10.12 -13.17
N LYS A 106 -7.01 -10.73 -12.88
CA LYS A 106 -6.94 -11.90 -11.99
C LYS A 106 -6.08 -11.69 -10.75
N GLY A 107 -4.94 -11.03 -10.85
CA GLY A 107 -4.07 -10.77 -9.71
C GLY A 107 -2.76 -10.11 -10.10
N ILE A 108 -2.13 -9.42 -9.13
CA ILE A 108 -0.83 -8.77 -9.33
C ILE A 108 -0.02 -8.78 -8.04
N LYS A 109 1.29 -8.99 -8.18
CA LYS A 109 2.30 -8.72 -7.15
C LYS A 109 3.34 -7.76 -7.70
N LEU A 110 3.55 -6.65 -6.99
CA LEU A 110 4.66 -5.72 -7.22
C LEU A 110 5.65 -5.88 -6.08
N GLN A 111 6.95 -6.01 -6.39
CA GLN A 111 7.97 -6.27 -5.38
C GLN A 111 9.29 -5.55 -5.68
N ASN A 112 9.91 -4.96 -4.64
CA ASN A 112 11.23 -4.29 -4.74
C ASN A 112 11.27 -3.21 -5.83
N LEU A 113 10.28 -2.33 -5.85
CA LEU A 113 10.11 -1.30 -6.88
C LEU A 113 10.00 0.08 -6.27
N THR A 114 10.48 1.07 -7.01
CA THR A 114 10.21 2.47 -6.78
C THR A 114 9.35 2.99 -7.94
N ILE A 115 8.23 3.64 -7.64
CA ILE A 115 7.26 4.02 -8.66
C ILE A 115 6.87 5.50 -8.49
N ASP A 116 7.13 6.31 -9.50
CA ASP A 116 6.57 7.68 -9.55
C ASP A 116 5.17 7.64 -10.16
N ALA A 117 4.17 7.84 -9.28
CA ALA A 117 2.76 7.80 -9.64
C ALA A 117 2.14 9.21 -9.83
N THR A 118 2.96 10.24 -10.07
CA THR A 118 2.51 11.64 -10.20
C THR A 118 1.37 11.81 -11.22
N ASN A 119 1.39 11.04 -12.30
CA ASN A 119 0.44 11.12 -13.39
C ASN A 119 -0.71 10.13 -13.32
N VAL A 120 -0.88 9.44 -12.18
CA VAL A 120 -2.01 8.53 -11.95
C VAL A 120 -3.18 9.31 -11.34
N LYS A 121 -4.33 9.28 -12.02
CA LYS A 121 -5.48 10.13 -11.66
C LYS A 121 -6.50 9.44 -10.75
N LYS A 122 -6.85 8.18 -11.03
CA LYS A 122 -7.92 7.49 -10.33
C LYS A 122 -7.42 6.41 -9.37
N ALA A 123 -6.70 5.40 -9.86
CA ALA A 123 -6.19 4.35 -9.00
C ALA A 123 -4.82 3.85 -9.46
N PHE A 124 -3.96 3.51 -8.49
CA PHE A 124 -2.68 2.88 -8.79
C PHE A 124 -2.92 1.44 -9.28
N ILE A 125 -3.72 0.65 -8.56
CA ILE A 125 -4.22 -0.65 -9.03
C ILE A 125 -5.74 -0.59 -9.11
N ALA A 126 -6.31 -0.92 -10.27
CA ALA A 126 -7.74 -1.08 -10.46
C ALA A 126 -8.05 -2.48 -10.96
N MET A 127 -9.07 -3.13 -10.39
CA MET A 127 -9.65 -4.31 -11.04
C MET A 127 -10.40 -3.88 -12.31
N THR A 128 -10.39 -4.74 -13.32
CA THR A 128 -11.15 -4.46 -14.55
C THR A 128 -12.65 -4.32 -14.26
N GLU A 129 -13.29 -3.35 -14.91
CA GLU A 129 -14.73 -3.16 -14.83
C GLU A 129 -15.51 -4.26 -15.62
N GLU A 130 -14.82 -5.03 -16.44
CA GLU A 130 -15.34 -6.16 -17.19
C GLU A 130 -14.67 -7.46 -16.72
N PRO A 131 -15.23 -8.15 -15.71
CA PRO A 131 -14.63 -9.37 -15.18
C PRO A 131 -14.50 -10.46 -16.23
N VAL A 132 -13.31 -11.05 -16.35
CA VAL A 132 -13.02 -12.16 -17.25
C VAL A 132 -13.04 -13.52 -16.54
N ILE A 133 -13.24 -13.51 -15.22
CA ILE A 133 -13.36 -14.69 -14.37
C ILE A 133 -14.85 -15.05 -14.31
N GLU A 134 -15.18 -16.33 -14.35
CA GLU A 134 -16.55 -16.76 -14.12
C GLU A 134 -16.98 -16.48 -12.67
N ALA A 135 -18.19 -15.94 -12.53
CA ALA A 135 -18.76 -15.71 -11.21
C ALA A 135 -19.13 -17.04 -10.55
N ASN A 136 -18.86 -17.15 -9.25
CA ASN A 136 -19.31 -18.28 -8.47
C ASN A 136 -20.83 -18.22 -8.15
N GLU A 137 -21.36 -19.18 -7.40
CA GLU A 137 -22.77 -19.26 -7.00
C GLU A 137 -23.29 -18.02 -6.23
N LYS A 138 -22.40 -17.23 -5.69
CA LYS A 138 -22.70 -15.97 -5.00
C LYS A 138 -22.57 -14.75 -5.91
N ASN A 139 -22.40 -14.94 -7.21
CA ASN A 139 -22.07 -13.90 -8.18
C ASN A 139 -20.82 -13.10 -7.78
N ALA A 140 -19.82 -13.75 -7.19
CA ALA A 140 -18.54 -13.15 -6.87
C ALA A 140 -17.46 -13.69 -7.82
N TYR A 141 -16.56 -12.79 -8.22
CA TYR A 141 -15.42 -13.08 -9.09
C TYR A 141 -14.18 -13.30 -8.22
N ILE A 142 -13.85 -14.56 -7.94
CA ILE A 142 -12.72 -14.87 -7.06
C ILE A 142 -11.42 -14.75 -7.84
N THR A 143 -10.60 -13.79 -7.43
CA THR A 143 -9.32 -13.50 -8.07
C THR A 143 -8.18 -14.28 -7.42
N GLU A 144 -6.96 -13.96 -7.81
CA GLU A 144 -5.76 -14.23 -7.03
C GLU A 144 -5.41 -13.03 -6.13
N SER A 145 -4.22 -13.04 -5.56
CA SER A 145 -3.80 -12.00 -4.61
C SER A 145 -3.46 -10.68 -5.29
N ILE A 146 -3.64 -9.59 -4.54
CA ILE A 146 -3.15 -8.24 -4.86
C ILE A 146 -2.10 -7.89 -3.80
N LYS A 147 -0.83 -7.73 -4.20
CA LYS A 147 0.27 -7.54 -3.24
C LYS A 147 1.22 -6.42 -3.64
N LEU A 148 1.53 -5.56 -2.68
CA LEU A 148 2.66 -4.62 -2.72
C LEU A 148 3.64 -5.06 -1.62
N ASP A 149 4.87 -5.43 -1.97
CA ASP A 149 5.88 -5.92 -1.05
C ASP A 149 7.19 -5.19 -1.29
N ASN A 150 7.64 -4.38 -0.35
CA ASN A 150 8.81 -3.52 -0.49
C ASN A 150 8.71 -2.61 -1.73
N VAL A 151 7.62 -1.86 -1.81
CA VAL A 151 7.34 -0.93 -2.90
C VAL A 151 7.30 0.50 -2.36
N ALA A 152 8.07 1.40 -2.98
CA ALA A 152 7.99 2.83 -2.74
C ALA A 152 7.13 3.47 -3.83
N ILE A 153 6.01 4.08 -3.47
CA ILE A 153 5.14 4.83 -4.38
C ILE A 153 5.22 6.31 -4.03
N ALA A 154 5.45 7.14 -5.02
CA ALA A 154 5.57 8.57 -4.83
C ALA A 154 4.45 9.34 -5.55
N ASN A 155 4.00 10.43 -4.89
CA ASN A 155 3.07 11.42 -5.44
C ASN A 155 1.72 10.88 -5.92
N LEU A 156 1.25 9.77 -5.36
CA LEU A 156 -0.02 9.18 -5.77
C LEU A 156 -1.20 10.11 -5.42
N LYS A 157 -1.92 10.54 -6.43
CA LYS A 157 -3.13 11.38 -6.29
C LYS A 157 -4.40 10.56 -6.15
N GLY A 158 -4.45 9.40 -6.78
CA GLY A 158 -5.60 8.51 -6.79
C GLY A 158 -5.67 7.55 -5.62
N SER A 159 -6.57 6.58 -5.72
CA SER A 159 -6.64 5.45 -4.78
C SER A 159 -5.42 4.54 -4.95
N ILE A 160 -5.00 3.89 -3.86
CA ILE A 160 -4.02 2.80 -3.93
C ILE A 160 -4.64 1.60 -4.66
N PHE A 161 -5.89 1.31 -4.33
CA PHE A 161 -6.64 0.20 -4.93
C PHE A 161 -8.11 0.54 -5.13
N TRP A 162 -8.68 0.05 -6.24
CA TRP A 162 -10.11 0.12 -6.55
C TRP A 162 -10.60 -1.18 -7.20
N ASP A 163 -11.70 -1.72 -6.70
CA ASP A 163 -12.27 -2.99 -7.16
C ASP A 163 -13.16 -2.88 -8.42
N GLY A 164 -13.12 -1.75 -9.13
CA GLY A 164 -13.95 -1.54 -10.32
C GLY A 164 -15.46 -1.48 -10.04
N ASN A 165 -15.87 -1.36 -8.79
CA ASN A 165 -17.27 -1.50 -8.33
C ASN A 165 -17.91 -2.86 -8.70
N LYS A 166 -17.09 -3.89 -8.90
CA LYS A 166 -17.55 -5.26 -9.16
C LYS A 166 -17.35 -6.12 -7.91
N LYS A 167 -18.08 -7.21 -7.85
CA LYS A 167 -18.02 -8.12 -6.70
C LYS A 167 -16.80 -9.04 -6.78
N TYR A 168 -15.61 -8.44 -6.78
CA TYR A 168 -14.37 -9.21 -6.68
C TYR A 168 -14.15 -9.72 -5.26
N GLY A 169 -13.85 -11.01 -5.14
CA GLY A 169 -13.32 -11.62 -3.93
C GLY A 169 -11.81 -11.79 -4.08
N VAL A 170 -11.05 -10.97 -3.36
CA VAL A 170 -9.59 -11.06 -3.35
C VAL A 170 -9.16 -11.95 -2.18
N PRO A 171 -8.58 -13.14 -2.42
CA PRO A 171 -8.18 -14.05 -1.34
C PRO A 171 -7.19 -13.41 -0.36
N TYR A 172 -6.23 -12.65 -0.89
CA TYR A 172 -5.25 -11.95 -0.07
C TYR A 172 -4.87 -10.61 -0.69
N PHE A 173 -5.15 -9.53 0.04
CA PHE A 173 -4.71 -8.18 -0.27
C PHE A 173 -3.65 -7.75 0.74
N SER A 174 -2.48 -7.31 0.27
CA SER A 174 -1.45 -6.85 1.20
C SER A 174 -0.61 -5.68 0.70
N ILE A 175 -0.22 -4.83 1.66
CA ILE A 175 0.80 -3.79 1.53
C ILE A 175 1.81 -4.04 2.65
N THR A 176 2.99 -4.54 2.31
CA THR A 176 4.02 -4.90 3.28
C THR A 176 5.33 -4.21 2.98
N LYS A 177 6.06 -3.79 4.01
CA LYS A 177 7.39 -3.13 3.88
C LYS A 177 7.41 -2.00 2.87
N SER A 178 6.28 -1.31 2.70
CA SER A 178 6.09 -0.34 1.62
C SER A 178 6.11 1.09 2.14
N PHE A 179 6.47 2.02 1.26
CA PHE A 179 6.56 3.44 1.55
C PHE A 179 5.70 4.20 0.55
N ILE A 180 4.56 4.70 0.99
CA ILE A 180 3.57 5.30 0.09
C ILE A 180 3.39 6.77 0.41
N MET A 181 3.85 7.64 -0.49
CA MET A 181 3.63 9.07 -0.45
C MET A 181 2.40 9.42 -1.28
N LEU A 182 1.39 9.87 -0.61
CA LEU A 182 0.15 10.35 -1.20
C LEU A 182 0.26 11.87 -1.46
N ASN A 183 -0.33 12.31 -2.55
CA ASN A 183 -0.61 13.71 -2.83
C ASN A 183 -2.10 13.82 -3.18
N THR A 184 -2.93 13.35 -2.28
CA THR A 184 -4.33 13.01 -2.49
C THR A 184 -5.22 13.90 -1.66
N ASP A 185 -6.28 14.43 -2.28
CA ASP A 185 -7.40 15.06 -1.61
C ASP A 185 -8.68 14.23 -1.76
N THR A 186 -9.74 14.62 -1.07
CA THR A 186 -11.03 13.90 -1.05
C THR A 186 -11.65 13.72 -2.42
N LYS A 187 -11.36 14.60 -3.37
CA LYS A 187 -11.98 14.61 -4.72
C LYS A 187 -11.21 13.75 -5.72
N ALA A 188 -9.95 13.50 -5.43
CA ALA A 188 -9.05 12.82 -6.36
C ALA A 188 -9.14 11.29 -6.31
N VAL A 189 -9.84 10.70 -5.33
CA VAL A 189 -9.88 9.26 -5.12
C VAL A 189 -11.23 8.63 -5.46
N ASN A 190 -11.20 7.38 -5.92
CA ASN A 190 -12.40 6.61 -6.19
C ASN A 190 -13.22 6.41 -4.91
N ASN A 191 -14.52 6.70 -4.99
CA ASN A 191 -15.43 6.59 -3.86
C ASN A 191 -14.91 7.31 -2.60
N GLU A 192 -14.09 8.34 -2.75
CA GLU A 192 -13.48 9.09 -1.67
C GLU A 192 -12.57 8.23 -0.76
N ALA A 193 -12.07 7.07 -1.25
CA ALA A 193 -11.29 6.10 -0.46
C ALA A 193 -9.94 5.78 -1.09
N LEU A 194 -8.92 5.61 -0.24
CA LEU A 194 -7.59 5.16 -0.69
C LEU A 194 -7.59 3.69 -1.07
N ILE A 195 -8.34 2.86 -0.35
CA ILE A 195 -8.57 1.46 -0.69
C ILE A 195 -10.09 1.26 -0.78
N ALA A 196 -10.59 1.01 -1.99
CA ALA A 196 -12.02 0.95 -2.27
C ALA A 196 -12.46 -0.44 -2.70
N PHE A 197 -13.10 -1.17 -1.78
CA PHE A 197 -13.85 -2.39 -2.02
C PHE A 197 -15.35 -2.08 -2.02
N GLN A 198 -15.84 -1.45 -3.07
CA GLN A 198 -17.24 -1.03 -3.13
C GLN A 198 -18.17 -2.08 -3.70
N GLY A 199 -17.68 -2.97 -4.53
CA GLY A 199 -18.45 -4.10 -5.05
C GLY A 199 -18.13 -5.41 -4.35
N GLY A 200 -16.90 -5.61 -3.93
CA GLY A 200 -16.38 -6.84 -3.36
C GLY A 200 -15.67 -6.69 -2.03
N GLY A 201 -14.60 -7.46 -1.84
CA GLY A 201 -13.78 -7.43 -0.64
C GLY A 201 -12.60 -8.39 -0.67
N ALA A 202 -11.78 -8.32 0.38
CA ALA A 202 -10.68 -9.25 0.61
C ALA A 202 -11.06 -10.26 1.70
N LYS A 203 -10.64 -11.52 1.54
CA LYS A 203 -10.70 -12.52 2.62
C LYS A 203 -9.67 -12.19 3.68
N ASP A 204 -8.42 -12.12 3.28
CA ASP A 204 -7.34 -11.69 4.15
C ASP A 204 -6.80 -10.33 3.68
N PHE A 205 -6.62 -9.43 4.64
CA PHE A 205 -6.19 -8.07 4.38
C PHE A 205 -5.05 -7.71 5.33
N ALA A 206 -3.93 -7.24 4.80
CA ALA A 206 -2.78 -6.89 5.58
C ALA A 206 -2.16 -5.55 5.16
N ILE A 207 -1.91 -4.67 6.11
CA ILE A 207 -0.99 -3.55 5.98
C ILE A 207 0.00 -3.66 7.10
N GLU A 208 1.25 -3.97 6.78
CA GLU A 208 2.24 -4.32 7.79
C GLU A 208 3.60 -3.69 7.47
N THR A 209 4.29 -3.27 8.53
CA THR A 209 5.66 -2.74 8.43
C THR A 209 5.79 -1.67 7.33
N SER A 210 4.79 -0.80 7.24
CA SER A 210 4.69 0.15 6.14
C SER A 210 4.49 1.58 6.65
N THR A 211 4.99 2.54 5.88
CA THR A 211 4.74 3.97 6.09
C THR A 211 3.85 4.50 4.98
N VAL A 212 2.71 5.09 5.34
CA VAL A 212 1.81 5.77 4.43
C VAL A 212 1.62 7.19 4.92
N PHE A 213 1.87 8.18 4.09
CA PHE A 213 1.72 9.57 4.46
C PHE A 213 1.21 10.42 3.32
N ASN A 214 0.59 11.55 3.64
CA ASN A 214 0.05 12.48 2.67
C ASN A 214 0.78 13.83 2.75
N VAL A 215 1.13 14.37 1.61
CA VAL A 215 1.75 15.71 1.48
C VAL A 215 0.77 16.78 1.05
N SER A 216 -0.46 16.41 0.71
CA SER A 216 -1.56 17.34 0.44
C SER A 216 -2.07 17.97 1.74
N GLU A 217 -2.69 19.14 1.65
CA GLU A 217 -3.28 19.83 2.83
C GLU A 217 -4.47 19.06 3.40
N THR A 218 -5.24 18.42 2.54
CA THR A 218 -6.38 17.58 2.93
C THR A 218 -6.13 16.15 2.51
N GLY A 219 -6.41 15.19 3.38
CA GLY A 219 -6.36 13.78 3.06
C GLY A 219 -7.63 13.27 2.38
N ALA A 220 -7.64 12.01 2.04
CA ALA A 220 -8.84 11.32 1.58
C ALA A 220 -9.90 11.28 2.68
N LYS A 221 -11.16 11.09 2.29
CA LYS A 221 -12.26 10.96 3.27
C LYS A 221 -12.24 9.60 3.97
N TYR A 222 -11.91 8.54 3.23
CA TYR A 222 -11.79 7.19 3.79
C TYR A 222 -10.41 6.60 3.48
N PHE A 223 -9.82 5.93 4.45
CA PHE A 223 -8.68 5.07 4.17
C PHE A 223 -9.16 3.80 3.46
N LEU A 224 -10.14 3.14 4.05
CA LEU A 224 -10.77 1.94 3.52
C LEU A 224 -12.28 2.14 3.42
N ARG A 225 -12.86 1.85 2.27
CA ARG A 225 -14.30 1.77 2.10
C ARG A 225 -14.67 0.37 1.65
N TYR A 226 -15.60 -0.28 2.35
CA TYR A 226 -15.86 -1.69 2.19
C TYR A 226 -17.35 -1.99 2.08
N SER A 227 -17.71 -2.76 1.07
CA SER A 227 -19.08 -3.19 0.83
C SER A 227 -19.48 -4.39 1.71
N ASN A 228 -20.75 -4.48 2.09
CA ASN A 228 -21.29 -5.69 2.70
C ASN A 228 -21.19 -6.92 1.79
N ASN A 229 -21.11 -6.73 0.47
CA ASN A 229 -20.91 -7.82 -0.48
C ASN A 229 -19.53 -8.49 -0.32
N GLY A 230 -18.57 -7.80 0.27
CA GLY A 230 -17.23 -8.35 0.54
C GLY A 230 -17.13 -9.23 1.78
N ARG A 231 -18.23 -9.48 2.50
CA ARG A 231 -18.25 -10.44 3.60
C ARG A 231 -17.98 -11.84 3.08
N ILE A 232 -17.32 -12.64 3.91
CA ILE A 232 -16.88 -13.98 3.53
C ILE A 232 -18.00 -14.87 2.96
N ASP A 233 -19.17 -14.82 3.58
CA ASP A 233 -20.34 -15.61 3.14
C ASP A 233 -20.94 -15.08 1.82
N ASN A 234 -20.79 -13.78 1.54
CA ASN A 234 -21.21 -13.19 0.27
C ASN A 234 -20.19 -13.41 -0.85
N LEU A 235 -18.93 -13.68 -0.51
CA LEU A 235 -17.89 -14.06 -1.47
C LEU A 235 -17.90 -15.56 -1.80
N GLY A 236 -18.69 -16.36 -1.08
CA GLY A 236 -18.80 -17.81 -1.30
C GLY A 236 -17.90 -18.66 -0.42
N TYR A 237 -17.24 -18.07 0.57
CA TYR A 237 -16.50 -18.84 1.57
C TYR A 237 -17.42 -19.34 2.69
N ASN A 238 -17.03 -20.41 3.35
CA ASN A 238 -17.79 -20.97 4.46
C ASN A 238 -17.49 -20.23 5.76
N LYS A 239 -18.41 -19.39 6.21
CA LYS A 239 -18.26 -18.58 7.42
C LYS A 239 -18.12 -19.37 8.73
N GLU A 240 -18.51 -20.65 8.75
CA GLU A 240 -18.39 -21.49 9.95
C GLU A 240 -16.99 -22.10 10.10
N THR A 241 -16.25 -22.22 8.99
CA THR A 241 -14.91 -22.83 8.96
C THR A 241 -13.82 -21.87 8.51
N GLU A 242 -14.19 -20.73 7.94
CA GLU A 242 -13.27 -19.72 7.43
C GLU A 242 -13.64 -18.36 8.01
N GLN A 243 -12.63 -17.57 8.36
CA GLN A 243 -12.79 -16.20 8.83
C GLN A 243 -11.97 -15.25 7.98
N GLN A 244 -12.40 -14.01 7.91
CA GLN A 244 -11.61 -12.94 7.33
C GLN A 244 -10.60 -12.46 8.37
N THR A 245 -9.32 -12.42 8.01
CA THR A 245 -8.25 -11.93 8.89
C THR A 245 -7.74 -10.60 8.36
N TRP A 246 -7.80 -9.60 9.22
CA TRP A 246 -7.37 -8.26 8.88
C TRP A 246 -6.31 -7.78 9.84
N SER A 247 -5.14 -7.46 9.30
CA SER A 247 -4.00 -7.01 10.08
C SER A 247 -3.54 -5.60 9.71
N TYR A 248 -3.26 -4.83 10.75
CA TYR A 248 -2.60 -3.53 10.70
C TYR A 248 -1.49 -3.58 11.75
N LEU A 249 -0.27 -3.92 11.33
CA LEU A 249 0.83 -4.18 12.27
C LEU A 249 2.06 -3.34 11.93
N ASN A 250 2.60 -2.67 12.94
CA ASN A 250 3.87 -1.95 12.83
C ASN A 250 3.86 -0.91 11.69
N ASN A 251 2.81 -0.12 11.57
CA ASN A 251 2.72 0.89 10.52
C ASN A 251 2.86 2.30 11.07
N THR A 252 3.32 3.19 10.21
CA THR A 252 3.32 4.64 10.44
C THR A 252 2.38 5.31 9.44
N PHE A 253 1.35 5.99 9.94
CA PHE A 253 0.38 6.73 9.15
C PHE A 253 0.42 8.22 9.54
N TYR A 254 0.66 9.09 8.56
CA TYR A 254 0.77 10.52 8.79
C TYR A 254 -0.08 11.30 7.79
N LYS A 255 -1.07 12.05 8.31
CA LYS A 255 -2.00 12.90 7.51
C LYS A 255 -2.69 12.16 6.34
N VAL A 256 -2.87 10.87 6.45
CA VAL A 256 -3.39 10.01 5.37
C VAL A 256 -4.84 10.33 5.04
N ILE A 257 -5.62 10.78 6.03
CA ILE A 257 -7.04 11.05 5.93
C ILE A 257 -7.30 12.50 6.30
N ASP A 258 -8.39 13.07 5.73
CA ASP A 258 -8.84 14.41 6.10
C ASP A 258 -9.04 14.50 7.62
N ASN A 259 -8.25 15.37 8.24
CA ASN A 259 -8.22 15.54 9.69
C ASN A 259 -9.55 15.97 10.30
N ASN A 260 -10.39 16.68 9.54
CA ASN A 260 -11.68 17.22 10.03
C ASN A 260 -12.85 16.30 9.70
N ASN A 261 -12.89 15.73 8.48
CA ASN A 261 -14.04 15.00 7.95
C ASN A 261 -13.70 13.53 7.61
N GLY A 262 -12.42 13.16 7.71
CA GLY A 262 -11.96 11.83 7.36
C GLY A 262 -12.44 10.75 8.32
N GLN A 263 -12.50 9.54 7.80
CA GLN A 263 -12.83 8.33 8.54
C GLN A 263 -11.86 7.24 8.17
N TRP A 264 -11.22 6.60 9.17
CA TRP A 264 -10.24 5.56 8.88
C TRP A 264 -10.84 4.42 8.06
N GLY A 265 -12.05 4.04 8.33
CA GLY A 265 -12.71 3.01 7.56
C GLY A 265 -14.22 3.14 7.59
N ASN A 266 -14.84 2.38 6.70
CA ASN A 266 -16.22 2.01 6.78
C ASN A 266 -16.21 0.48 6.71
N GLY A 267 -15.87 -0.13 7.84
CA GLY A 267 -15.67 -1.56 7.95
C GLY A 267 -16.95 -2.35 7.67
N PRO A 268 -16.82 -3.62 7.36
CA PRO A 268 -17.96 -4.47 7.07
C PRO A 268 -18.81 -4.75 8.31
N ASN A 269 -20.09 -4.94 8.10
CA ASN A 269 -20.97 -5.45 9.14
C ASN A 269 -20.75 -6.95 9.34
N GLY A 270 -20.68 -7.41 10.58
CA GLY A 270 -20.62 -8.83 10.89
C GLY A 270 -19.29 -9.28 11.46
N GLN A 271 -18.91 -8.66 12.56
CA GLN A 271 -17.64 -8.88 13.28
C GLN A 271 -17.32 -10.34 13.61
N LYS A 272 -18.30 -11.19 13.80
CA LYS A 272 -18.06 -12.61 14.05
C LYS A 272 -17.38 -13.38 12.91
N TYR A 273 -17.23 -12.72 11.76
CA TYR A 273 -16.52 -13.27 10.60
C TYR A 273 -15.14 -12.67 10.40
N PHE A 274 -14.73 -11.74 11.27
CA PHE A 274 -13.48 -11.01 11.15
C PHE A 274 -12.60 -11.20 12.39
N ASN A 275 -11.35 -11.58 12.14
CA ASN A 275 -10.27 -11.45 13.09
C ASN A 275 -9.53 -10.16 12.82
N TYR A 276 -9.35 -9.33 13.81
CA TYR A 276 -8.56 -8.12 13.70
C TYR A 276 -7.29 -8.23 14.53
N MET A 277 -6.16 -7.92 13.90
CA MET A 277 -4.87 -7.73 14.53
C MET A 277 -4.41 -6.30 14.27
N ILE A 278 -4.43 -5.46 15.29
CA ILE A 278 -4.14 -4.02 15.16
C ILE A 278 -3.11 -3.66 16.23
N GLY A 279 -1.84 -3.71 15.88
CA GLY A 279 -0.77 -3.58 16.88
C GLY A 279 0.41 -2.73 16.42
N ASN A 280 1.00 -2.04 17.40
CA ASN A 280 2.23 -1.27 17.21
C ASN A 280 2.17 -0.24 16.07
N ASN A 281 1.00 0.35 15.82
CA ASN A 281 0.87 1.36 14.79
C ASN A 281 0.97 2.77 15.39
N ILE A 282 1.41 3.72 14.57
CA ILE A 282 1.37 5.15 14.86
C ILE A 282 0.45 5.84 13.86
N TRP A 283 -0.61 6.47 14.36
CA TRP A 283 -1.49 7.35 13.58
C TRP A 283 -1.33 8.79 14.05
N VAL A 284 -0.87 9.66 13.17
CA VAL A 284 -0.73 11.09 13.43
C VAL A 284 -1.57 11.89 12.44
N ASP A 285 -2.41 12.77 12.96
CA ASP A 285 -3.28 13.67 12.19
C ASP A 285 -4.12 12.95 11.11
N CYS A 286 -4.55 11.73 11.39
CA CYS A 286 -5.32 10.94 10.45
C CYS A 286 -6.85 11.15 10.59
N SER A 287 -7.41 10.93 11.74
CA SER A 287 -8.79 11.22 12.09
C SER A 287 -8.99 10.91 13.58
N LYS A 288 -10.22 10.85 14.02
CA LYS A 288 -10.63 10.29 15.32
C LYS A 288 -11.44 9.01 15.11
N ASP A 289 -11.71 8.30 16.18
CA ASP A 289 -12.49 7.05 16.17
C ASP A 289 -11.82 5.97 15.24
N ILE A 290 -10.50 5.85 15.25
CA ILE A 290 -9.77 4.97 14.34
C ILE A 290 -10.23 3.52 14.49
N ILE A 291 -10.16 2.97 15.69
CA ILE A 291 -10.57 1.59 15.96
C ILE A 291 -12.06 1.39 15.72
N ARG A 292 -12.88 2.35 16.14
CA ARG A 292 -14.31 2.33 15.84
C ARG A 292 -14.59 2.19 14.36
N ARG A 293 -13.85 2.91 13.52
CA ARG A 293 -14.07 2.92 12.07
C ARG A 293 -13.52 1.66 11.39
N LEU A 294 -12.38 1.16 11.84
CA LEU A 294 -11.84 -0.12 11.35
C LEU A 294 -12.80 -1.28 11.63
N THR A 295 -13.35 -1.32 12.82
CA THR A 295 -14.21 -2.42 13.27
C THR A 295 -15.71 -2.15 13.09
N ASN A 296 -16.07 -1.05 12.44
CA ASN A 296 -17.44 -0.56 12.27
C ASN A 296 -18.20 -0.38 13.60
N GLY A 297 -17.53 0.14 14.62
CA GLY A 297 -18.10 0.38 15.95
C GLY A 297 -18.47 -0.88 16.73
N ARG A 298 -18.02 -2.03 16.28
CA ARG A 298 -18.31 -3.32 16.89
C ARG A 298 -17.04 -3.90 17.45
N TYR A 299 -17.11 -4.37 18.66
CA TYR A 299 -16.00 -4.89 19.41
C TYR A 299 -16.35 -6.25 20.01
N ALA A 300 -15.62 -7.27 19.62
CA ALA A 300 -15.71 -8.59 20.19
C ALA A 300 -14.28 -9.05 20.56
N THR A 301 -14.00 -9.15 21.86
CA THR A 301 -12.64 -9.38 22.37
C THR A 301 -11.96 -10.64 21.87
N GLU A 302 -12.74 -11.70 21.64
CA GLU A 302 -12.24 -12.98 21.16
C GLU A 302 -11.73 -12.98 19.72
N PHE A 303 -12.10 -11.94 18.93
CA PHE A 303 -11.71 -11.81 17.53
C PHE A 303 -10.77 -10.64 17.28
N PHE A 304 -10.48 -9.83 18.30
CA PHE A 304 -9.72 -8.60 18.16
C PHE A 304 -8.49 -8.65 19.07
N VAL A 305 -7.32 -8.57 18.45
CA VAL A 305 -6.05 -8.34 19.13
C VAL A 305 -5.63 -6.92 18.85
N ILE A 306 -5.65 -6.06 19.86
CA ILE A 306 -5.28 -4.65 19.74
C ILE A 306 -4.22 -4.37 20.80
N GLU A 307 -3.09 -3.77 20.40
CA GLU A 307 -2.00 -3.50 21.34
C GLU A 307 -1.06 -2.37 20.90
N ASN A 308 -0.55 -1.63 21.87
CA ASN A 308 0.54 -0.65 21.73
C ASN A 308 0.38 0.35 20.57
N ASN A 309 -0.84 0.77 20.27
CA ASN A 309 -1.07 1.73 19.21
C ASN A 309 -0.94 3.16 19.75
N THR A 310 -0.46 4.07 18.90
CA THR A 310 -0.45 5.52 19.14
C THR A 310 -1.52 6.19 18.31
N TYR A 311 -2.37 6.99 18.96
CA TYR A 311 -3.41 7.80 18.32
C TYR A 311 -3.15 9.27 18.67
N TRP A 312 -2.55 10.02 17.75
CA TRP A 312 -2.12 11.40 17.99
C TRP A 312 -2.75 12.36 16.98
N LYS A 313 -3.31 13.45 17.47
CA LYS A 313 -4.01 14.41 16.62
C LYS A 313 -3.97 15.81 17.22
N ASP A 314 -3.67 16.81 16.38
CA ASP A 314 -3.70 18.23 16.76
C ASP A 314 -2.87 18.52 18.03
N GLY A 315 -1.72 17.84 18.18
CA GLY A 315 -0.82 18.01 19.31
C GLY A 315 -1.25 17.31 20.62
N ALA A 316 -2.21 16.37 20.57
CA ALA A 316 -2.68 15.65 21.75
C ALA A 316 -2.97 14.17 21.46
N ALA A 317 -2.87 13.34 22.48
CA ALA A 317 -3.33 11.97 22.40
C ALA A 317 -4.86 11.93 22.25
N LEU A 318 -5.33 11.09 21.30
CA LEU A 318 -6.76 10.80 21.20
C LEU A 318 -7.17 9.72 22.17
N ASP A 319 -8.30 9.91 22.81
CA ASP A 319 -8.94 8.87 23.63
C ASP A 319 -9.73 7.90 22.74
N GLU A 320 -9.12 6.77 22.41
CA GLU A 320 -9.74 5.64 21.71
C GLU A 320 -10.27 4.55 22.67
N SER A 321 -10.21 4.76 24.01
CA SER A 321 -10.51 3.77 25.05
C SER A 321 -11.94 3.22 24.97
N SER A 322 -12.84 3.92 24.32
CA SER A 322 -14.20 3.41 24.04
C SER A 322 -14.20 2.20 23.11
N TYR A 323 -13.19 2.04 22.27
CA TYR A 323 -13.08 0.99 21.25
C TYR A 323 -11.79 0.18 21.33
N ASP A 324 -10.65 0.82 21.64
CA ASP A 324 -9.43 0.14 22.02
C ASP A 324 -9.49 -0.26 23.51
N LYS A 325 -9.82 -1.50 23.75
CA LYS A 325 -9.94 -2.06 25.12
C LYS A 325 -8.66 -2.73 25.62
N SER A 326 -7.55 -2.59 24.89
CA SER A 326 -6.29 -3.23 25.24
C SER A 326 -5.69 -2.71 26.55
N GLY A 327 -5.92 -1.45 26.86
CA GLY A 327 -5.25 -0.74 27.96
C GLY A 327 -3.75 -0.49 27.71
N THR A 328 -3.29 -0.70 26.48
CA THR A 328 -1.86 -0.55 26.08
C THR A 328 -1.65 0.58 25.09
N ALA A 329 -2.67 1.39 24.78
CA ALA A 329 -2.53 2.55 23.90
C ALA A 329 -1.48 3.52 24.45
N LEU A 330 -0.61 4.00 23.56
CA LEU A 330 0.45 4.93 23.90
C LEU A 330 -0.05 6.36 23.84
N THR A 331 0.30 7.17 24.83
CA THR A 331 -0.26 8.49 25.06
C THR A 331 0.73 9.64 24.90
N THR A 332 1.98 9.33 24.61
CA THR A 332 3.01 10.36 24.34
C THR A 332 3.02 10.75 22.85
N ASP A 333 3.47 11.98 22.57
CA ASP A 333 3.75 12.43 21.22
C ASP A 333 4.78 11.51 20.56
N PRO A 334 4.52 10.91 19.40
CA PRO A 334 5.55 10.18 18.66
C PRO A 334 6.71 11.07 18.22
N ALA A 335 6.51 12.39 18.15
CA ALA A 335 7.52 13.39 17.90
C ALA A 335 8.48 13.00 16.75
N PHE A 336 7.92 12.87 15.55
CA PHE A 336 8.71 12.49 14.37
C PHE A 336 9.86 13.46 14.11
N ALA A 337 11.04 12.94 13.75
CA ALA A 337 12.26 13.72 13.60
C ALA A 337 12.15 14.85 12.55
N ASP A 338 11.62 14.58 11.36
CA ASP A 338 11.38 15.61 10.33
C ASP A 338 10.31 15.12 9.32
N PRO A 339 9.03 15.14 9.68
CA PRO A 339 7.97 14.63 8.79
C PRO A 339 7.80 15.47 7.53
N ALA A 340 8.29 16.72 7.52
CA ALA A 340 8.27 17.56 6.32
C ALA A 340 9.25 17.06 5.24
N LYS A 341 10.29 16.33 5.66
CA LYS A 341 11.23 15.64 4.77
C LYS A 341 10.99 14.14 4.71
N ALA A 342 9.77 13.70 5.06
CA ALA A 342 9.40 12.30 5.10
C ALA A 342 10.29 11.43 6.03
N ASN A 343 10.85 12.02 7.08
CA ASN A 343 11.54 11.32 8.14
C ASN A 343 10.59 11.11 9.33
N PHE A 344 10.04 9.91 9.43
CA PHE A 344 9.08 9.51 10.45
C PHE A 344 9.73 8.71 11.59
N THR A 345 11.02 8.86 11.82
CA THR A 345 11.70 8.31 12.99
C THR A 345 11.05 8.85 14.25
N PRO A 346 10.39 8.01 15.07
CA PRO A 346 9.79 8.48 16.29
C PRO A 346 10.89 8.77 17.34
N THR A 347 10.72 9.87 18.05
CA THR A 347 11.59 10.24 19.18
C THR A 347 10.83 10.25 20.51
N GLY A 348 9.53 10.03 20.48
CA GLY A 348 8.70 9.88 21.67
C GLY A 348 9.10 8.65 22.48
N SER A 349 9.20 8.80 23.80
CA SER A 349 9.78 7.79 24.69
C SER A 349 9.05 6.45 24.66
N GLU A 350 7.72 6.45 24.65
CA GLU A 350 6.92 5.21 24.61
C GLU A 350 7.08 4.49 23.26
N GLN A 351 7.06 5.22 22.14
CA GLN A 351 7.20 4.66 20.81
C GLN A 351 8.59 4.07 20.59
N VAL A 352 9.63 4.72 21.11
CA VAL A 352 11.01 4.23 21.04
C VAL A 352 11.18 2.98 21.90
N GLU A 353 10.65 2.98 23.13
CA GLU A 353 10.72 1.83 24.04
C GLU A 353 10.01 0.60 23.48
N LYS A 354 8.80 0.81 22.95
CA LYS A 354 7.96 -0.27 22.39
C LYS A 354 8.28 -0.61 20.94
N LYS A 355 9.12 0.20 20.27
CA LYS A 355 9.43 0.08 18.82
C LYS A 355 8.16 0.05 17.98
N THR A 356 7.21 0.95 18.27
CA THR A 356 5.97 1.05 17.52
C THR A 356 6.12 1.90 16.27
N GLY A 357 5.31 1.62 15.26
CA GLY A 357 5.44 2.21 13.93
C GLY A 357 6.22 1.30 12.98
N ASP A 358 6.54 1.81 11.82
CA ASP A 358 7.29 1.09 10.81
C ASP A 358 8.73 0.82 11.31
N PRO A 359 9.16 -0.45 11.37
CA PRO A 359 10.47 -0.82 11.93
C PRO A 359 11.67 -0.19 11.22
N ARG A 360 11.52 0.23 9.96
CA ARG A 360 12.58 0.89 9.19
C ARG A 360 13.06 2.19 9.83
N TRP A 361 12.23 2.82 10.65
CA TRP A 361 12.58 4.06 11.37
C TRP A 361 13.41 3.83 12.63
N PHE A 362 13.60 2.59 13.06
CA PHE A 362 14.41 2.22 14.22
C PHE A 362 15.74 1.55 13.85
N THR A 363 15.94 1.21 12.60
CA THR A 363 17.26 0.76 12.16
C THR A 363 18.16 1.98 12.04
N SER A 364 19.11 2.11 12.94
CA SER A 364 20.21 3.07 12.80
C SER A 364 20.80 2.87 11.40
N ALA A 365 20.99 3.96 10.64
CA ALA A 365 21.92 3.92 9.55
C ALA A 365 23.30 3.62 10.16
N GLU A 366 23.72 2.35 10.11
CA GLU A 366 25.10 1.97 10.41
C GLU A 366 26.02 2.44 9.29
#